data_ec505a52cfe155834c3617517a4575ff
#
_entry.id   ec505a52cfe155834c3617517a4575ff
#
_cell.length_a   1.000
_cell.length_b   1.000
_cell.length_c   1.000
_cell.angle_alpha   90.00
_cell.angle_beta   90.00
_cell.angle_gamma   90.00
#
_symmetry.space_group_name_H-M   'P 1'
#
loop_
_entity.id
_entity.type
_entity.pdbx_description
1 polymer ?
#
loop_
_entity_poly.entity_id
_entity_poly.type
_entity_poly.pdbx_seq_one_letter_code
_entity_poly.pdbx_strand_id
1 'polypeptide(L)'
;MVTGITAYNKEVTMNTIVYVGMDVHKESYTLCCYSYDTDKVEYKQTIPSDYKLILKYMESMRKVYGEDATFICGYEAGCLGYSLYHQLRDHEVNCKILAPTTMAITNTSHVKTDKRDAANIARCLAFHTYSEVYVPDDEDNSIKEYIRMRDDQKLMLKKVKQQILAFVLRQGKKFEGGKTYWTIAHLKWLKSLELEGLDKETLSEYLVTYDYLTDKIERLDNRIEELASGEKYKEKVQNMRCFLGIKTHTALSMVVEIGDFSRFEKAPKFAGFLGLVPSEDSSGDKTNRYGITKAGNSHLRRLMVEAAQSYTRGNVGHKSLTLKERQKGCSAEVIAYADKANERLRRRFYKMTLNKGINRNVATTAIARELACFVWGMATGNIS
;
A
#
# COMPACT_ATOMS: atom_id res chain seq x y z
N MET A 1 -54.41 -17.12 -48.85
CA MET A 1 -54.05 -17.53 -47.51
C MET A 1 -52.74 -16.85 -47.17
N VAL A 2 -52.83 -15.79 -46.40
CA VAL A 2 -51.66 -15.02 -45.94
C VAL A 2 -51.55 -15.26 -44.44
N THR A 3 -50.57 -16.05 -44.04
CA THR A 3 -50.26 -16.36 -42.64
C THR A 3 -49.53 -15.19 -42.00
N GLY A 4 -50.14 -14.65 -40.95
CA GLY A 4 -49.61 -13.53 -40.19
C GLY A 4 -48.34 -13.91 -39.43
N ILE A 5 -47.34 -13.06 -39.55
CA ILE A 5 -46.15 -13.06 -38.69
C ILE A 5 -46.49 -12.19 -37.49
N THR A 6 -46.74 -12.83 -36.36
CA THR A 6 -46.91 -12.15 -35.07
C THR A 6 -45.52 -11.69 -34.61
N ALA A 7 -45.24 -10.39 -34.71
CA ALA A 7 -44.07 -9.77 -34.15
C ALA A 7 -44.15 -9.81 -32.61
N TYR A 8 -43.32 -10.61 -31.97
CA TYR A 8 -43.04 -10.54 -30.52
C TYR A 8 -42.21 -9.28 -30.27
N ASN A 9 -42.88 -8.18 -29.98
CA ASN A 9 -42.24 -7.04 -29.33
C ASN A 9 -41.92 -7.44 -27.87
N LYS A 10 -40.77 -8.00 -27.63
CA LYS A 10 -40.18 -8.04 -26.32
C LYS A 10 -39.63 -6.63 -26.06
N GLU A 11 -40.39 -5.78 -25.38
CA GLU A 11 -39.85 -4.58 -24.76
C GLU A 11 -38.74 -5.01 -23.83
N VAL A 12 -37.51 -4.89 -24.26
CA VAL A 12 -36.35 -4.94 -23.40
C VAL A 12 -36.39 -3.62 -22.65
N THR A 13 -37.00 -3.62 -21.47
CA THR A 13 -36.84 -2.51 -20.51
C THR A 13 -35.37 -2.48 -20.15
N MET A 14 -34.62 -1.63 -20.82
CA MET A 14 -33.23 -1.35 -20.41
C MET A 14 -33.30 -0.60 -19.08
N ASN A 15 -32.93 -1.30 -17.97
CA ASN A 15 -32.83 -0.65 -16.68
C ASN A 15 -31.80 0.49 -16.79
N THR A 16 -32.25 1.70 -16.53
CA THR A 16 -31.36 2.88 -16.52
C THR A 16 -30.30 2.71 -15.43
N ILE A 17 -29.01 2.82 -15.81
CA ILE A 17 -27.91 2.82 -14.87
C ILE A 17 -27.50 4.26 -14.59
N VAL A 18 -27.54 4.63 -13.32
CA VAL A 18 -27.18 5.96 -12.83
C VAL A 18 -25.90 5.87 -12.02
N TYR A 19 -24.90 6.65 -12.43
CA TYR A 19 -23.59 6.71 -11.77
C TYR A 19 -23.53 7.91 -10.83
N VAL A 20 -23.40 7.65 -9.53
CA VAL A 20 -23.35 8.69 -8.50
C VAL A 20 -21.90 8.95 -8.12
N GLY A 21 -21.34 10.04 -8.60
CA GLY A 21 -20.01 10.50 -8.19
C GLY A 21 -20.09 11.28 -6.90
N MET A 22 -19.20 10.94 -5.96
CA MET A 22 -19.15 11.55 -4.64
C MET A 22 -17.73 12.07 -4.37
N ASP A 23 -17.60 13.39 -4.18
CA ASP A 23 -16.41 13.99 -3.62
C ASP A 23 -16.59 14.09 -2.10
N VAL A 24 -15.79 13.32 -1.34
CA VAL A 24 -15.99 13.10 0.08
C VAL A 24 -14.90 13.79 0.91
N HIS A 25 -15.33 14.71 1.78
CA HIS A 25 -14.49 15.42 2.72
C HIS A 25 -14.93 15.18 4.16
N LYS A 26 -14.12 15.60 5.11
CA LYS A 26 -14.40 15.43 6.54
C LYS A 26 -15.73 16.06 6.97
N GLU A 27 -16.05 17.25 6.46
CA GLU A 27 -17.20 18.05 6.89
C GLU A 27 -18.38 17.97 5.91
N SER A 28 -18.16 17.59 4.64
CA SER A 28 -19.21 17.59 3.63
C SER A 28 -18.93 16.59 2.51
N TYR A 29 -20.02 16.15 1.86
CA TYR A 29 -19.99 15.35 0.65
C TYR A 29 -20.64 16.12 -0.50
N THR A 30 -20.01 16.16 -1.66
CA THR A 30 -20.59 16.70 -2.88
C THR A 30 -20.95 15.56 -3.82
N LEU A 31 -22.23 15.48 -4.18
CA LEU A 31 -22.82 14.40 -4.96
C LEU A 31 -23.28 14.93 -6.32
N CYS A 32 -23.28 14.05 -7.33
CA CYS A 32 -23.93 14.29 -8.61
C CYS A 32 -24.28 12.96 -9.28
N CYS A 33 -25.23 12.99 -10.22
CA CYS A 33 -25.59 11.86 -11.05
C CYS A 33 -25.08 12.04 -12.48
N TYR A 34 -24.69 10.94 -13.11
CA TYR A 34 -24.47 10.82 -14.55
C TYR A 34 -25.24 9.62 -15.07
N SER A 35 -25.92 9.79 -16.20
CA SER A 35 -26.60 8.69 -16.93
C SER A 35 -26.21 8.76 -18.41
N TYR A 36 -26.08 7.61 -19.06
CA TYR A 36 -25.88 7.54 -20.51
C TYR A 36 -27.08 8.09 -21.30
N ASP A 37 -28.31 7.99 -20.74
CA ASP A 37 -29.54 8.42 -21.42
C ASP A 37 -29.54 9.93 -21.67
N THR A 38 -28.99 10.72 -20.74
CA THR A 38 -28.88 12.17 -20.84
C THR A 38 -27.54 12.67 -21.33
N ASP A 39 -26.49 11.85 -21.16
CA ASP A 39 -25.07 12.21 -21.34
C ASP A 39 -24.65 13.49 -20.55
N LYS A 40 -25.30 13.71 -19.42
CA LYS A 40 -25.08 14.92 -18.60
C LYS A 40 -24.80 14.57 -17.15
N VAL A 41 -24.07 15.47 -16.49
CA VAL A 41 -23.88 15.45 -15.03
C VAL A 41 -24.92 16.40 -14.42
N GLU A 42 -25.85 15.84 -13.69
CA GLU A 42 -27.03 16.54 -13.16
C GLU A 42 -27.14 16.34 -11.63
N TYR A 43 -28.11 17.02 -11.02
CA TYR A 43 -28.49 16.89 -9.59
C TYR A 43 -27.33 17.08 -8.61
N LYS A 44 -26.45 18.06 -8.89
CA LYS A 44 -25.32 18.39 -8.03
C LYS A 44 -25.81 18.94 -6.69
N GLN A 45 -25.42 18.29 -5.59
CA GLN A 45 -25.79 18.68 -4.25
C GLN A 45 -24.58 18.52 -3.31
N THR A 46 -24.40 19.48 -2.39
CA THR A 46 -23.47 19.36 -1.27
C THR A 46 -24.27 19.14 0.00
N ILE A 47 -23.90 18.12 0.77
CA ILE A 47 -24.56 17.70 2.01
C ILE A 47 -23.52 17.59 3.13
N PRO A 48 -23.91 17.69 4.41
CA PRO A 48 -23.06 17.31 5.54
C PRO A 48 -22.53 15.88 5.43
N SER A 49 -21.41 15.59 6.09
CA SER A 49 -20.75 14.27 6.05
C SER A 49 -21.53 13.21 6.86
N ASP A 50 -22.71 12.86 6.38
CA ASP A 50 -23.56 11.81 6.93
C ASP A 50 -24.04 10.88 5.80
N TYR A 51 -23.72 9.57 5.90
CA TYR A 51 -24.12 8.56 4.92
C TYR A 51 -25.66 8.47 4.77
N LYS A 52 -26.42 8.76 5.82
CA LYS A 52 -27.90 8.76 5.76
C LYS A 52 -28.45 9.79 4.79
N LEU A 53 -27.73 10.90 4.61
CA LEU A 53 -28.10 11.92 3.63
C LEU A 53 -27.78 11.47 2.20
N ILE A 54 -26.75 10.62 2.00
CA ILE A 54 -26.50 9.96 0.71
C ILE A 54 -27.67 9.02 0.37
N LEU A 55 -28.15 8.22 1.33
CA LEU A 55 -29.30 7.33 1.12
C LEU A 55 -30.57 8.13 0.73
N LYS A 56 -30.84 9.24 1.42
CA LYS A 56 -31.95 10.14 1.07
C LYS A 56 -31.80 10.75 -0.33
N TYR A 57 -30.58 11.16 -0.67
CA TYR A 57 -30.29 11.65 -2.03
C TYR A 57 -30.59 10.57 -3.07
N MET A 58 -30.11 9.34 -2.89
CA MET A 58 -30.36 8.22 -3.80
C MET A 58 -31.86 7.89 -3.91
N GLU A 59 -32.59 7.93 -2.79
CA GLU A 59 -34.04 7.74 -2.79
C GLU A 59 -34.77 8.84 -3.59
N SER A 60 -34.34 10.09 -3.48
CA SER A 60 -34.88 11.17 -4.30
C SER A 60 -34.56 11.00 -5.79
N MET A 61 -33.40 10.45 -6.12
CA MET A 61 -33.02 10.13 -7.50
C MET A 61 -33.79 8.95 -8.08
N ARG A 62 -34.23 7.96 -7.27
CA ARG A 62 -35.15 6.91 -7.71
C ARG A 62 -36.47 7.49 -8.24
N LYS A 63 -37.00 8.53 -7.61
CA LYS A 63 -38.21 9.22 -8.09
C LYS A 63 -38.03 9.90 -9.45
N VAL A 64 -36.79 10.24 -9.81
CA VAL A 64 -36.44 10.92 -11.06
C VAL A 64 -36.14 9.92 -12.17
N TYR A 65 -35.32 8.91 -11.90
CA TYR A 65 -34.84 7.95 -12.89
C TYR A 65 -35.69 6.67 -12.99
N GLY A 66 -36.66 6.48 -12.07
CA GLY A 66 -37.51 5.29 -11.99
C GLY A 66 -37.09 4.36 -10.83
N GLU A 67 -38.08 3.64 -10.29
CA GLU A 67 -37.86 2.70 -9.18
C GLU A 67 -36.94 1.54 -9.58
N ASP A 68 -36.93 1.14 -10.86
CA ASP A 68 -36.11 0.06 -11.41
C ASP A 68 -34.69 0.52 -11.76
N ALA A 69 -34.34 1.81 -11.59
CA ALA A 69 -33.02 2.33 -11.88
C ALA A 69 -31.95 1.72 -10.97
N THR A 70 -30.86 1.28 -11.58
CA THR A 70 -29.69 0.74 -10.87
C THR A 70 -28.70 1.86 -10.58
N PHE A 71 -28.33 2.03 -9.30
CA PHE A 71 -27.37 3.04 -8.88
C PHE A 71 -26.02 2.42 -8.58
N ILE A 72 -24.97 3.01 -9.16
CA ILE A 72 -23.56 2.69 -8.85
C ILE A 72 -22.93 3.97 -8.33
N CYS A 73 -22.59 3.99 -7.06
CA CYS A 73 -21.90 5.15 -6.47
C CYS A 73 -20.40 4.90 -6.29
N GLY A 74 -19.65 5.97 -6.16
CA GLY A 74 -18.23 5.84 -5.84
C GLY A 74 -17.59 7.15 -5.45
N TYR A 75 -16.44 7.02 -4.80
CA TYR A 75 -15.63 8.14 -4.35
C TYR A 75 -14.14 7.83 -4.46
N GLU A 76 -13.32 8.87 -4.48
CA GLU A 76 -11.86 8.75 -4.55
C GLU A 76 -11.28 8.28 -3.22
N ALA A 77 -10.32 7.33 -3.27
CA ALA A 77 -9.59 6.90 -2.08
C ALA A 77 -8.84 8.07 -1.44
N GLY A 78 -9.16 8.36 -0.18
CA GLY A 78 -8.62 9.48 0.57
C GLY A 78 -8.37 9.15 2.04
N CYS A 79 -8.25 10.20 2.86
CA CYS A 79 -7.92 10.09 4.28
C CYS A 79 -9.07 9.56 5.17
N LEU A 80 -10.30 9.47 4.64
CA LEU A 80 -11.47 9.00 5.40
C LEU A 80 -11.54 7.48 5.57
N GLY A 81 -10.61 6.74 4.98
CA GLY A 81 -10.56 5.28 5.10
C GLY A 81 -11.78 4.60 4.44
N TYR A 82 -12.26 3.52 5.05
CA TYR A 82 -13.30 2.66 4.48
C TYR A 82 -14.66 2.75 5.20
N SER A 83 -14.79 3.58 6.25
CA SER A 83 -16.01 3.63 7.05
C SER A 83 -17.27 3.96 6.24
N LEU A 84 -17.19 4.96 5.37
CA LEU A 84 -18.29 5.33 4.48
C LEU A 84 -18.66 4.17 3.52
N TYR A 85 -17.66 3.48 2.97
CA TYR A 85 -17.88 2.31 2.11
C TYR A 85 -18.66 1.21 2.85
N HIS A 86 -18.24 0.86 4.07
CA HIS A 86 -18.92 -0.16 4.87
C HIS A 86 -20.36 0.27 5.21
N GLN A 87 -20.57 1.52 5.67
CA GLN A 87 -21.91 2.06 5.94
C GLN A 87 -22.84 2.00 4.72
N LEU A 88 -22.36 2.31 3.53
CA LEU A 88 -23.15 2.23 2.30
C LEU A 88 -23.41 0.77 1.90
N ARG A 89 -22.43 -0.11 2.02
CA ARG A 89 -22.57 -1.53 1.72
C ARG A 89 -23.54 -2.25 2.66
N ASP A 90 -23.56 -1.89 3.94
CA ASP A 90 -24.52 -2.41 4.92
C ASP A 90 -25.98 -2.05 4.59
N HIS A 91 -26.18 -1.02 3.75
CA HIS A 91 -27.48 -0.62 3.21
C HIS A 91 -27.67 -1.05 1.73
N GLU A 92 -26.94 -2.08 1.30
CA GLU A 92 -27.03 -2.68 -0.04
C GLU A 92 -26.69 -1.69 -1.20
N VAL A 93 -26.03 -0.57 -0.90
CA VAL A 93 -25.59 0.37 -1.92
C VAL A 93 -24.35 -0.17 -2.64
N ASN A 94 -24.41 -0.25 -3.98
CA ASN A 94 -23.26 -0.61 -4.78
C ASN A 94 -22.26 0.55 -4.83
N CYS A 95 -21.34 0.54 -3.87
CA CYS A 95 -20.32 1.57 -3.71
C CYS A 95 -18.95 1.07 -4.19
N LYS A 96 -18.20 1.95 -4.89
CA LYS A 96 -16.85 1.72 -5.39
C LYS A 96 -15.89 2.77 -4.84
N ILE A 97 -14.67 2.37 -4.52
CA ILE A 97 -13.58 3.29 -4.18
C ILE A 97 -12.60 3.35 -5.35
N LEU A 98 -12.39 4.54 -5.88
CA LEU A 98 -11.56 4.77 -7.06
C LEU A 98 -10.12 5.13 -6.66
N ALA A 99 -9.12 4.53 -7.30
CA ALA A 99 -7.72 4.86 -7.08
C ALA A 99 -7.36 6.17 -7.82
N PRO A 100 -6.97 7.24 -7.10
CA PRO A 100 -6.74 8.58 -7.66
C PRO A 100 -5.80 8.60 -8.86
N THR A 101 -4.70 7.87 -8.75
CA THR A 101 -3.63 7.84 -9.77
C THR A 101 -4.01 7.14 -11.07
N THR A 102 -5.17 6.47 -11.10
CA THR A 102 -5.63 5.71 -12.28
C THR A 102 -6.85 6.32 -12.93
N MET A 103 -7.45 7.34 -12.30
CA MET A 103 -8.61 8.04 -12.84
C MET A 103 -8.23 8.88 -14.07
N ALA A 104 -9.05 8.80 -15.10
CA ALA A 104 -8.87 9.67 -16.26
C ALA A 104 -9.10 11.14 -15.86
N ILE A 105 -8.16 12.01 -16.23
CA ILE A 105 -8.29 13.46 -16.03
C ILE A 105 -9.00 14.04 -17.24
N THR A 106 -10.27 14.43 -17.07
CA THR A 106 -11.09 15.00 -18.16
C THR A 106 -10.97 16.53 -18.28
N ASN A 107 -10.25 17.18 -17.36
CA ASN A 107 -10.20 18.64 -17.31
C ASN A 107 -8.83 19.20 -17.68
N THR A 108 -8.78 19.99 -18.72
CA THR A 108 -7.66 20.86 -19.11
C THR A 108 -7.62 22.18 -18.30
N SER A 109 -8.63 22.45 -17.45
CA SER A 109 -8.69 23.69 -16.67
C SER A 109 -8.03 23.53 -15.30
N HIS A 110 -7.17 24.48 -14.94
CA HIS A 110 -6.48 24.53 -13.62
C HIS A 110 -7.40 24.87 -12.43
N VAL A 111 -8.73 24.96 -12.62
CA VAL A 111 -9.69 25.27 -11.54
C VAL A 111 -10.24 23.99 -10.96
N LYS A 112 -9.79 23.64 -9.75
CA LYS A 112 -10.29 22.51 -8.95
C LYS A 112 -11.48 22.97 -8.10
N THR A 113 -12.58 22.20 -8.11
CA THR A 113 -13.75 22.41 -7.24
C THR A 113 -14.42 21.06 -6.97
N ASP A 114 -14.95 20.87 -5.76
CA ASP A 114 -15.63 19.65 -5.31
C ASP A 114 -16.74 19.18 -6.30
N LYS A 115 -17.47 20.14 -6.90
CA LYS A 115 -18.50 19.84 -7.93
C LYS A 115 -17.91 19.27 -9.22
N ARG A 116 -16.69 19.63 -9.57
CA ARG A 116 -15.98 19.08 -10.75
C ARG A 116 -15.38 17.73 -10.41
N ASP A 117 -14.87 17.58 -9.20
CA ASP A 117 -14.28 16.32 -8.74
C ASP A 117 -15.37 15.24 -8.64
N ALA A 118 -16.53 15.53 -8.03
CA ALA A 118 -17.68 14.61 -8.05
C ALA A 118 -18.14 14.26 -9.48
N ALA A 119 -18.20 15.24 -10.39
CA ALA A 119 -18.56 15.02 -11.79
C ALA A 119 -17.54 14.13 -12.53
N ASN A 120 -16.25 14.31 -12.26
CA ASN A 120 -15.21 13.45 -12.82
C ASN A 120 -15.32 12.02 -12.30
N ILE A 121 -15.60 11.84 -11.01
CA ILE A 121 -15.81 10.52 -10.39
C ILE A 121 -17.01 9.81 -11.06
N ALA A 122 -18.15 10.50 -11.24
CA ALA A 122 -19.32 9.93 -11.91
C ALA A 122 -19.00 9.45 -13.34
N ARG A 123 -18.26 10.25 -14.11
CA ARG A 123 -17.80 9.85 -15.45
C ARG A 123 -16.81 8.69 -15.40
N CYS A 124 -15.83 8.71 -14.49
CA CYS A 124 -14.91 7.60 -14.34
C CYS A 124 -15.63 6.29 -14.04
N LEU A 125 -16.68 6.31 -13.21
CA LEU A 125 -17.54 5.16 -12.94
C LEU A 125 -18.23 4.68 -14.22
N ALA A 126 -18.86 5.59 -14.95
CA ALA A 126 -19.60 5.27 -16.16
C ALA A 126 -18.70 4.68 -17.26
N PHE A 127 -17.57 5.29 -17.53
CA PHE A 127 -16.66 4.87 -18.60
C PHE A 127 -15.60 3.86 -18.16
N HIS A 128 -15.65 3.35 -16.92
CA HIS A 128 -14.67 2.40 -16.37
C HIS A 128 -13.22 2.86 -16.52
N THR A 129 -12.97 4.18 -16.40
CA THR A 129 -11.64 4.79 -16.55
C THR A 129 -10.94 4.99 -15.21
N TYR A 130 -10.96 3.95 -14.38
CA TYR A 130 -10.35 3.92 -13.05
C TYR A 130 -9.95 2.48 -12.68
N SER A 131 -9.10 2.35 -11.66
CA SER A 131 -8.89 1.07 -10.97
C SER A 131 -9.61 1.11 -9.63
N GLU A 132 -10.35 0.05 -9.32
CA GLU A 132 -11.02 -0.09 -8.03
C GLU A 132 -10.00 -0.38 -6.93
N VAL A 133 -10.14 0.29 -5.78
CA VAL A 133 -9.34 0.02 -4.60
C VAL A 133 -9.88 -1.23 -3.91
N TYR A 134 -9.00 -2.16 -3.61
CA TYR A 134 -9.34 -3.29 -2.77
C TYR A 134 -9.62 -2.81 -1.34
N VAL A 135 -10.79 -3.14 -0.83
CA VAL A 135 -11.17 -2.87 0.56
C VAL A 135 -10.92 -4.14 1.36
N PRO A 136 -9.99 -4.11 2.32
CA PRO A 136 -9.73 -5.25 3.19
C PRO A 136 -10.93 -5.50 4.11
N ASP A 137 -11.04 -6.70 4.65
CA ASP A 137 -11.97 -6.96 5.73
C ASP A 137 -11.55 -6.23 7.03
N ASP A 138 -12.43 -6.19 8.02
CA ASP A 138 -12.21 -5.43 9.26
C ASP A 138 -10.99 -5.91 10.04
N GLU A 139 -10.73 -7.23 10.04
CA GLU A 139 -9.56 -7.81 10.71
C GLU A 139 -8.26 -7.38 10.01
N ASP A 140 -8.18 -7.55 8.69
CA ASP A 140 -7.02 -7.12 7.90
C ASP A 140 -6.78 -5.62 8.02
N ASN A 141 -7.86 -4.82 8.00
CA ASN A 141 -7.76 -3.37 8.18
C ASN A 141 -7.23 -3.00 9.56
N SER A 142 -7.71 -3.64 10.63
CA SER A 142 -7.26 -3.40 12.00
C SER A 142 -5.79 -3.79 12.18
N ILE A 143 -5.37 -4.93 11.63
CA ILE A 143 -3.96 -5.35 11.67
C ILE A 143 -3.08 -4.39 10.85
N LYS A 144 -3.53 -3.94 9.69
CA LYS A 144 -2.83 -2.94 8.88
C LYS A 144 -2.59 -1.65 9.67
N GLU A 145 -3.61 -1.11 10.34
CA GLU A 145 -3.46 0.09 11.17
C GLU A 145 -2.50 -0.13 12.35
N TYR A 146 -2.57 -1.31 12.99
CA TYR A 146 -1.65 -1.67 14.07
C TYR A 146 -0.19 -1.71 13.60
N ILE A 147 0.08 -2.31 12.44
CA ILE A 147 1.41 -2.38 11.83
C ILE A 147 1.92 -0.97 11.49
N ARG A 148 1.07 -0.13 10.91
CA ARG A 148 1.44 1.26 10.57
C ARG A 148 1.74 2.09 11.81
N MET A 149 0.94 1.97 12.87
CA MET A 149 1.20 2.59 14.14
C MET A 149 2.56 2.16 14.72
N ARG A 150 2.89 0.85 14.64
CA ARG A 150 4.21 0.36 15.05
C ARG A 150 5.34 0.98 14.21
N ASP A 151 5.14 1.14 12.91
CA ASP A 151 6.14 1.77 12.03
C ASP A 151 6.35 3.25 12.35
N ASP A 152 5.31 3.96 12.77
CA ASP A 152 5.42 5.33 13.27
C ASP A 152 6.28 5.41 14.54
N GLN A 153 6.14 4.43 15.48
CA GLN A 153 7.01 4.37 16.64
C GLN A 153 8.50 4.18 16.24
N LYS A 154 8.74 3.37 15.21
CA LYS A 154 10.10 3.18 14.66
C LYS A 154 10.68 4.45 14.05
N LEU A 155 9.85 5.27 13.39
CA LEU A 155 10.26 6.58 12.89
C LEU A 155 10.56 7.55 14.03
N MET A 156 9.76 7.56 15.11
CA MET A 156 10.01 8.34 16.30
C MET A 156 11.34 7.93 16.95
N LEU A 157 11.59 6.63 17.13
CA LEU A 157 12.85 6.12 17.66
C LEU A 157 14.05 6.55 16.79
N LYS A 158 13.91 6.52 15.47
CA LYS A 158 14.96 7.01 14.56
C LYS A 158 15.24 8.49 14.80
N LYS A 159 14.22 9.32 14.99
CA LYS A 159 14.35 10.75 15.27
C LYS A 159 15.08 10.99 16.59
N VAL A 160 14.67 10.30 17.65
CA VAL A 160 15.33 10.38 18.98
C VAL A 160 16.79 9.98 18.88
N LYS A 161 17.12 8.89 18.20
CA LYS A 161 18.51 8.50 17.93
C LYS A 161 19.33 9.61 17.26
N GLN A 162 18.77 10.29 16.27
CA GLN A 162 19.42 11.41 15.60
C GLN A 162 19.60 12.60 16.54
N GLN A 163 18.59 12.91 17.36
CA GLN A 163 18.65 13.99 18.35
C GLN A 163 19.74 13.75 19.39
N ILE A 164 19.86 12.54 19.95
CA ILE A 164 20.91 12.15 20.89
C ILE A 164 22.29 12.35 20.25
N LEU A 165 22.52 11.83 19.04
CA LEU A 165 23.82 11.97 18.38
C LEU A 165 24.18 13.43 18.11
N ALA A 166 23.21 14.23 17.65
CA ALA A 166 23.42 15.66 17.41
C ALA A 166 23.66 16.44 18.71
N PHE A 167 22.97 16.11 19.81
CA PHE A 167 23.17 16.71 21.12
C PHE A 167 24.59 16.41 21.63
N VAL A 168 24.98 15.13 21.67
CA VAL A 168 26.30 14.69 22.15
C VAL A 168 27.43 15.31 21.33
N LEU A 169 27.24 15.44 20.02
CA LEU A 169 28.20 16.12 19.14
C LEU A 169 28.39 17.61 19.52
N ARG A 170 27.29 18.33 19.82
CA ARG A 170 27.37 19.73 20.28
C ARG A 170 28.06 19.88 21.63
N GLN A 171 28.04 18.85 22.47
CA GLN A 171 28.79 18.80 23.73
C GLN A 171 30.28 18.44 23.53
N GLY A 172 30.75 18.40 22.28
CA GLY A 172 32.13 18.05 21.96
C GLY A 172 32.52 16.59 22.29
N LYS A 173 31.54 15.71 22.57
CA LYS A 173 31.79 14.32 22.92
C LYS A 173 31.75 13.43 21.70
N LYS A 174 32.67 12.50 21.58
CA LYS A 174 32.75 11.55 20.46
C LYS A 174 32.96 10.14 20.97
N PHE A 175 32.19 9.18 20.40
CA PHE A 175 32.38 7.75 20.72
C PHE A 175 33.57 7.20 19.92
N GLU A 176 34.56 6.70 20.63
CA GLU A 176 35.77 6.12 20.04
C GLU A 176 35.80 4.58 20.09
N GLY A 177 34.80 3.96 20.77
CA GLY A 177 34.71 2.52 20.95
C GLY A 177 34.28 1.71 19.74
N GLY A 178 34.27 2.32 18.54
CA GLY A 178 33.98 1.65 17.28
C GLY A 178 33.23 2.50 16.27
N LYS A 179 33.00 1.94 15.06
CA LYS A 179 32.29 2.62 13.96
C LYS A 179 30.77 2.45 14.01
N THR A 180 30.25 1.58 14.87
CA THR A 180 28.82 1.23 14.92
C THR A 180 28.16 1.81 16.16
N TYR A 181 27.17 2.66 15.97
CA TYR A 181 26.34 3.23 17.03
C TYR A 181 25.23 2.28 17.45
N TRP A 182 24.62 2.53 18.62
CA TRP A 182 23.47 1.80 19.20
C TRP A 182 23.78 0.35 19.55
N THR A 183 25.05 0.05 19.78
CA THR A 183 25.52 -1.19 20.40
C THR A 183 25.47 -1.06 21.92
N ILE A 184 25.58 -2.18 22.63
CA ILE A 184 25.68 -2.18 24.10
C ILE A 184 26.83 -1.28 24.58
N ALA A 185 27.98 -1.32 23.90
CA ALA A 185 29.12 -0.47 24.22
C ALA A 185 28.83 1.02 24.03
N HIS A 186 28.16 1.39 22.92
CA HIS A 186 27.76 2.78 22.66
C HIS A 186 26.73 3.28 23.68
N LEU A 187 25.72 2.47 24.04
CA LEU A 187 24.72 2.84 25.04
C LEU A 187 25.34 3.00 26.43
N LYS A 188 26.29 2.11 26.83
CA LYS A 188 27.06 2.26 28.09
C LYS A 188 27.85 3.57 28.08
N TRP A 189 28.50 3.89 26.96
CA TRP A 189 29.23 5.14 26.83
C TRP A 189 28.30 6.36 26.92
N LEU A 190 27.15 6.37 26.28
CA LEU A 190 26.16 7.47 26.39
C LEU A 190 25.74 7.67 27.87
N LYS A 191 25.49 6.58 28.60
CA LYS A 191 25.09 6.61 30.03
C LYS A 191 26.23 7.00 30.97
N SER A 192 27.50 6.86 30.53
CA SER A 192 28.67 7.23 31.31
C SER A 192 29.21 8.65 31.04
N LEU A 193 28.55 9.41 30.13
CA LEU A 193 28.99 10.76 29.85
C LEU A 193 28.78 11.68 31.05
N GLU A 194 29.89 12.27 31.50
CA GLU A 194 29.87 13.30 32.54
C GLU A 194 29.45 14.63 31.93
N LEU A 195 28.20 15.02 32.16
CA LEU A 195 27.62 16.31 31.87
C LEU A 195 27.05 16.91 33.15
N GLU A 196 26.91 18.22 33.18
CA GLU A 196 26.44 18.94 34.37
C GLU A 196 25.12 19.66 34.10
N GLY A 197 24.38 19.97 35.15
CA GLY A 197 23.17 20.79 35.10
C GLY A 197 22.16 20.33 34.06
N LEU A 198 21.62 21.25 33.28
CA LEU A 198 20.60 20.99 32.25
C LEU A 198 21.09 20.10 31.10
N ASP A 199 22.39 20.06 30.82
CA ASP A 199 22.91 19.18 29.77
C ASP A 199 22.81 17.71 30.18
N LYS A 200 23.04 17.40 31.47
CA LYS A 200 22.85 16.05 32.03
C LYS A 200 21.38 15.66 32.01
N GLU A 201 20.49 16.58 32.44
CA GLU A 201 19.06 16.33 32.42
C GLU A 201 18.57 16.10 30.97
N THR A 202 19.00 16.94 30.01
CA THR A 202 18.63 16.81 28.60
C THR A 202 19.03 15.45 28.02
N LEU A 203 20.27 14.98 28.29
CA LEU A 203 20.69 13.65 27.82
C LEU A 203 19.86 12.54 28.46
N SER A 204 19.59 12.67 29.79
CA SER A 204 18.79 11.71 30.54
C SER A 204 17.38 11.57 29.93
N GLU A 205 16.68 12.66 29.67
CA GLU A 205 15.34 12.65 29.06
C GLU A 205 15.33 12.03 27.66
N TYR A 206 16.34 12.32 26.83
CA TYR A 206 16.49 11.65 25.55
C TYR A 206 16.70 10.13 25.70
N LEU A 207 17.50 9.69 26.66
CA LEU A 207 17.76 8.26 26.90
C LEU A 207 16.51 7.56 27.45
N VAL A 208 15.75 8.18 28.35
CA VAL A 208 14.45 7.67 28.82
C VAL A 208 13.49 7.47 27.65
N THR A 209 13.39 8.46 26.77
CA THR A 209 12.55 8.38 25.56
C THR A 209 13.02 7.26 24.63
N TYR A 210 14.34 7.11 24.45
CA TYR A 210 14.93 6.04 23.65
C TYR A 210 14.59 4.65 24.23
N ASP A 211 14.79 4.44 25.53
CA ASP A 211 14.50 3.17 26.20
C ASP A 211 13.00 2.86 26.10
N TYR A 212 12.10 3.83 26.39
CA TYR A 212 10.64 3.67 26.26
C TYR A 212 10.21 3.24 24.84
N LEU A 213 10.72 3.91 23.81
CA LEU A 213 10.36 3.58 22.43
C LEU A 213 10.92 2.22 21.99
N THR A 214 12.09 1.84 22.50
CA THR A 214 12.70 0.53 22.21
C THR A 214 11.86 -0.59 22.80
N ASP A 215 11.50 -0.51 24.07
CA ASP A 215 10.65 -1.49 24.75
C ASP A 215 9.24 -1.55 24.14
N LYS A 216 8.69 -0.38 23.78
CA LYS A 216 7.39 -0.32 23.11
C LYS A 216 7.40 -1.05 21.77
N ILE A 217 8.42 -0.80 20.93
CA ILE A 217 8.54 -1.46 19.61
C ILE A 217 8.70 -2.97 19.79
N GLU A 218 9.47 -3.44 20.75
CA GLU A 218 9.62 -4.87 21.05
C GLU A 218 8.28 -5.53 21.40
N ARG A 219 7.49 -4.91 22.28
CA ARG A 219 6.13 -5.40 22.60
C ARG A 219 5.20 -5.43 21.39
N LEU A 220 5.27 -4.40 20.52
CA LEU A 220 4.49 -4.35 19.30
C LEU A 220 4.94 -5.41 18.29
N ASP A 221 6.24 -5.67 18.17
CA ASP A 221 6.78 -6.73 17.31
C ASP A 221 6.35 -8.12 17.80
N ASN A 222 6.37 -8.38 19.12
CA ASN A 222 5.85 -9.63 19.69
C ASN A 222 4.36 -9.82 19.37
N ARG A 223 3.55 -8.76 19.47
CA ARG A 223 2.14 -8.84 19.12
C ARG A 223 1.92 -9.12 17.62
N ILE A 224 2.75 -8.56 16.75
CA ILE A 224 2.73 -8.85 15.31
C ILE A 224 3.08 -10.32 15.03
N GLU A 225 4.03 -10.91 15.74
CA GLU A 225 4.33 -12.36 15.63
C GLU A 225 3.13 -13.22 16.07
N GLU A 226 2.43 -12.86 17.15
CA GLU A 226 1.21 -13.54 17.57
C GLU A 226 0.11 -13.45 16.51
N LEU A 227 -0.19 -12.24 15.99
CA LEU A 227 -1.19 -12.04 14.95
C LEU A 227 -0.87 -12.85 13.69
N ALA A 228 0.40 -12.88 13.30
CA ALA A 228 0.86 -13.65 12.14
C ALA A 228 0.75 -15.17 12.32
N SER A 229 0.66 -15.66 13.56
CA SER A 229 0.50 -17.08 13.87
C SER A 229 -0.96 -17.57 13.77
N GLY A 230 -1.92 -16.65 13.61
CA GLY A 230 -3.34 -16.97 13.40
C GLY A 230 -3.58 -17.80 12.12
N GLU A 231 -4.60 -18.66 12.13
CA GLU A 231 -4.86 -19.61 11.04
C GLU A 231 -4.98 -18.93 9.67
N LYS A 232 -5.61 -17.76 9.61
CA LYS A 232 -5.78 -16.95 8.37
C LYS A 232 -4.46 -16.55 7.73
N TYR A 233 -3.41 -16.31 8.54
CA TYR A 233 -2.16 -15.68 8.09
C TYR A 233 -0.97 -16.63 8.08
N LYS A 234 -0.96 -17.62 8.98
CA LYS A 234 0.19 -18.47 9.32
C LYS A 234 0.91 -19.03 8.10
N GLU A 235 0.20 -19.68 7.20
CA GLU A 235 0.80 -20.32 6.03
C GLU A 235 1.40 -19.29 5.07
N LYS A 236 0.62 -18.24 4.73
CA LYS A 236 1.06 -17.18 3.81
C LYS A 236 2.28 -16.45 4.33
N VAL A 237 2.27 -16.11 5.63
CA VAL A 237 3.40 -15.43 6.29
C VAL A 237 4.62 -16.34 6.33
N GLN A 238 4.45 -17.61 6.69
CA GLN A 238 5.54 -18.58 6.78
C GLN A 238 6.22 -18.77 5.42
N ASN A 239 5.45 -18.92 4.35
CA ASN A 239 5.98 -19.06 3.00
C ASN A 239 6.76 -17.80 2.54
N MET A 240 6.25 -16.60 2.82
CA MET A 240 6.95 -15.35 2.48
C MET A 240 8.23 -15.15 3.31
N ARG A 241 8.27 -15.62 4.56
CA ARG A 241 9.46 -15.56 5.42
C ARG A 241 10.63 -16.40 4.91
N CYS A 242 10.39 -17.31 3.96
CA CYS A 242 11.45 -18.07 3.28
C CYS A 242 12.36 -17.18 2.44
N PHE A 243 11.89 -16.03 1.98
CA PHE A 243 12.73 -15.08 1.25
C PHE A 243 13.74 -14.37 2.16
N LEU A 244 14.95 -14.22 1.68
CA LEU A 244 15.96 -13.39 2.35
C LEU A 244 15.44 -11.94 2.47
N GLY A 245 15.55 -11.37 3.68
CA GLY A 245 15.11 -9.99 3.94
C GLY A 245 13.65 -9.81 4.31
N ILE A 246 12.79 -10.81 4.09
CA ILE A 246 11.39 -10.77 4.50
C ILE A 246 11.25 -11.45 5.87
N LYS A 247 10.84 -10.69 6.87
CA LYS A 247 10.50 -11.17 8.22
C LYS A 247 8.98 -11.07 8.42
N THR A 248 8.49 -11.52 9.57
CA THR A 248 7.06 -11.57 9.92
C THR A 248 6.37 -10.24 9.71
N HIS A 249 6.91 -9.14 10.22
CA HIS A 249 6.36 -7.80 10.01
C HIS A 249 6.12 -7.49 8.52
N THR A 250 7.12 -7.69 7.65
CA THR A 250 7.01 -7.41 6.21
C THR A 250 6.04 -8.38 5.53
N ALA A 251 6.07 -9.67 5.90
CA ALA A 251 5.19 -10.68 5.34
C ALA A 251 3.72 -10.40 5.71
N LEU A 252 3.42 -10.16 6.98
CA LEU A 252 2.07 -9.84 7.44
C LEU A 252 1.56 -8.54 6.83
N SER A 253 2.40 -7.48 6.75
CA SER A 253 2.05 -6.23 6.05
C SER A 253 1.59 -6.48 4.62
N MET A 254 2.31 -7.35 3.88
CA MET A 254 1.92 -7.70 2.51
C MET A 254 0.59 -8.44 2.47
N VAL A 255 0.37 -9.40 3.38
CA VAL A 255 -0.87 -10.20 3.39
C VAL A 255 -2.07 -9.31 3.65
N VAL A 256 -2.04 -8.47 4.70
CA VAL A 256 -3.20 -7.65 5.09
C VAL A 256 -3.44 -6.43 4.19
N GLU A 257 -2.40 -5.86 3.57
CA GLU A 257 -2.57 -4.69 2.68
C GLU A 257 -2.92 -5.08 1.25
N ILE A 258 -2.60 -6.29 0.83
CA ILE A 258 -2.89 -6.78 -0.52
C ILE A 258 -4.17 -7.60 -0.54
N GLY A 259 -4.42 -8.41 0.52
CA GLY A 259 -5.52 -9.35 0.62
C GLY A 259 -5.40 -10.48 -0.41
N ASP A 260 -5.95 -10.27 -1.60
CA ASP A 260 -5.89 -11.23 -2.69
C ASP A 260 -4.82 -10.86 -3.74
N PHE A 261 -3.77 -11.67 -3.84
CA PHE A 261 -2.71 -11.51 -4.84
C PHE A 261 -3.15 -11.91 -6.25
N SER A 262 -4.19 -12.74 -6.39
CA SER A 262 -4.71 -13.20 -7.68
C SER A 262 -5.36 -12.08 -8.49
N ARG A 263 -5.79 -10.98 -7.84
CA ARG A 263 -6.28 -9.77 -8.51
C ARG A 263 -5.27 -9.12 -9.45
N PHE A 264 -4.00 -9.47 -9.30
CA PHE A 264 -2.95 -9.05 -10.24
C PHE A 264 -2.71 -10.18 -11.26
N GLU A 265 -3.16 -9.99 -12.46
CA GLU A 265 -3.06 -10.96 -13.58
C GLU A 265 -1.64 -11.50 -13.78
N LYS A 266 -0.62 -10.65 -13.53
CA LYS A 266 0.81 -10.96 -13.76
C LYS A 266 1.69 -10.25 -12.73
N ALA A 267 2.82 -10.85 -12.38
CA ALA A 267 3.81 -10.27 -11.46
C ALA A 267 4.23 -8.82 -11.80
N PRO A 268 4.41 -8.40 -13.08
CA PRO A 268 4.67 -7.00 -13.41
C PRO A 268 3.55 -6.03 -13.01
N LYS A 269 2.28 -6.46 -13.02
CA LYS A 269 1.15 -5.64 -12.55
C LYS A 269 1.23 -5.41 -11.05
N PHE A 270 1.60 -6.44 -10.28
CA PHE A 270 1.88 -6.29 -8.85
C PHE A 270 3.05 -5.34 -8.57
N ALA A 271 4.16 -5.45 -9.31
CA ALA A 271 5.27 -4.50 -9.20
C ALA A 271 4.84 -3.07 -9.57
N GLY A 272 3.91 -2.89 -10.51
CA GLY A 272 3.28 -1.62 -10.86
C GLY A 272 2.45 -1.05 -9.71
N PHE A 273 1.64 -1.88 -9.05
CA PHE A 273 0.87 -1.50 -7.86
C PHE A 273 1.77 -1.01 -6.71
N LEU A 274 2.97 -1.56 -6.58
CA LEU A 274 3.97 -1.07 -5.63
C LEU A 274 4.72 0.19 -6.12
N GLY A 275 4.51 0.61 -7.36
CA GLY A 275 5.21 1.74 -7.97
C GLY A 275 6.71 1.51 -8.16
N LEU A 276 7.14 0.25 -8.30
CA LEU A 276 8.53 -0.16 -8.51
C LEU A 276 8.91 -0.29 -10.00
N VAL A 277 7.97 -0.05 -10.91
CA VAL A 277 8.23 -0.06 -12.36
C VAL A 277 8.81 1.27 -12.81
N PRO A 278 9.73 1.29 -13.80
CA PRO A 278 10.21 2.53 -14.38
C PRO A 278 9.05 3.33 -14.99
N SER A 279 9.07 4.64 -14.84
CA SER A 279 8.27 5.52 -15.68
C SER A 279 8.90 5.60 -17.06
N GLU A 280 8.07 5.62 -18.09
CA GLU A 280 8.48 5.67 -19.48
C GLU A 280 7.64 6.74 -20.19
N ASP A 281 8.31 7.57 -20.97
CA ASP A 281 7.70 8.53 -21.87
C ASP A 281 8.26 8.25 -23.27
N SER A 282 7.50 7.56 -24.08
CA SER A 282 7.91 7.08 -25.40
C SER A 282 7.03 7.72 -26.46
N SER A 283 7.65 8.40 -27.40
CA SER A 283 7.00 8.95 -28.59
C SER A 283 7.75 8.54 -29.85
N GLY A 284 7.09 7.82 -30.75
CA GLY A 284 7.70 7.28 -31.97
C GLY A 284 8.87 6.34 -31.62
N ASP A 285 10.02 6.55 -32.26
CA ASP A 285 11.21 5.69 -32.07
C ASP A 285 12.03 6.03 -30.80
N LYS A 286 11.64 7.06 -30.03
CA LYS A 286 12.37 7.47 -28.81
C LYS A 286 11.72 6.91 -27.57
N THR A 287 12.45 6.07 -26.84
CA THR A 287 12.06 5.53 -25.53
C THR A 287 12.86 6.21 -24.43
N ASN A 288 12.22 7.09 -23.67
CA ASN A 288 12.83 7.72 -22.49
C ASN A 288 12.38 7.02 -21.23
N ARG A 289 13.30 6.40 -20.50
CA ARG A 289 13.02 5.76 -19.21
C ARG A 289 13.58 6.60 -18.07
N TYR A 290 12.72 6.86 -17.09
CA TYR A 290 13.06 7.62 -15.90
C TYR A 290 13.16 6.72 -14.66
N GLY A 291 13.11 7.32 -13.47
CA GLY A 291 13.05 6.59 -12.21
C GLY A 291 11.75 5.76 -12.09
N ILE A 292 11.56 5.12 -10.95
CA ILE A 292 10.32 4.38 -10.67
C ILE A 292 9.13 5.35 -10.57
N THR A 293 7.94 4.86 -10.95
CA THR A 293 6.70 5.66 -10.97
C THR A 293 6.31 6.21 -9.60
N LYS A 294 6.67 5.51 -8.51
CA LYS A 294 6.25 5.79 -7.13
C LYS A 294 4.72 5.84 -6.94
N ALA A 295 3.96 5.44 -7.93
CA ALA A 295 2.51 5.29 -7.83
C ALA A 295 2.13 4.14 -6.89
N GLY A 296 0.90 4.15 -6.37
CA GLY A 296 0.35 3.08 -5.55
C GLY A 296 0.91 3.00 -4.13
N ASN A 297 0.99 1.79 -3.57
CA ASN A 297 1.25 1.58 -2.14
C ASN A 297 2.69 1.94 -1.72
N SER A 298 2.87 3.10 -1.11
CA SER A 298 4.17 3.61 -0.65
C SER A 298 4.74 2.84 0.54
N HIS A 299 3.87 2.34 1.43
CA HIS A 299 4.29 1.57 2.61
C HIS A 299 4.92 0.24 2.18
N LEU A 300 4.22 -0.55 1.38
CA LEU A 300 4.73 -1.82 0.87
C LEU A 300 5.97 -1.63 -0.04
N ARG A 301 5.99 -0.57 -0.86
CA ARG A 301 7.19 -0.21 -1.65
C ARG A 301 8.42 -0.01 -0.76
N ARG A 302 8.28 0.73 0.35
CA ARG A 302 9.35 0.94 1.33
C ARG A 302 9.82 -0.38 1.92
N LEU A 303 8.91 -1.24 2.38
CA LEU A 303 9.23 -2.54 2.96
C LEU A 303 9.96 -3.44 1.96
N MET A 304 9.56 -3.45 0.68
CA MET A 304 10.23 -4.21 -0.37
C MET A 304 11.66 -3.71 -0.64
N VAL A 305 11.87 -2.39 -0.64
CA VAL A 305 13.22 -1.83 -0.79
C VAL A 305 14.09 -2.15 0.44
N GLU A 306 13.54 -2.08 1.64
CA GLU A 306 14.23 -2.48 2.88
C GLU A 306 14.61 -3.98 2.84
N ALA A 307 13.69 -4.86 2.45
CA ALA A 307 13.96 -6.29 2.27
C ALA A 307 15.07 -6.54 1.24
N ALA A 308 15.05 -5.81 0.12
CA ALA A 308 16.03 -5.92 -0.95
C ALA A 308 17.46 -5.56 -0.50
N GLN A 309 17.64 -4.75 0.56
CA GLN A 309 18.98 -4.47 1.13
C GLN A 309 19.71 -5.74 1.57
N SER A 310 18.98 -6.79 1.93
CA SER A 310 19.57 -8.06 2.35
C SER A 310 20.31 -8.79 1.21
N TYR A 311 19.95 -8.50 -0.04
CA TYR A 311 20.57 -9.07 -1.24
C TYR A 311 21.81 -8.32 -1.69
N THR A 312 22.11 -7.17 -1.09
CA THR A 312 23.27 -6.34 -1.45
C THR A 312 24.55 -6.75 -0.75
N ARG A 313 24.52 -7.80 0.06
CA ARG A 313 25.65 -8.29 0.88
C ARG A 313 25.72 -9.82 0.86
N GLY A 314 26.91 -10.34 1.13
CA GLY A 314 27.16 -11.77 1.28
C GLY A 314 27.26 -12.52 -0.06
N ASN A 315 27.68 -13.77 0.00
CA ASN A 315 27.92 -14.57 -1.18
C ASN A 315 26.64 -15.06 -1.85
N VAL A 316 26.66 -15.24 -3.16
CA VAL A 316 25.54 -15.81 -3.93
C VAL A 316 25.20 -17.20 -3.38
N GLY A 317 23.91 -17.46 -3.17
CA GLY A 317 23.43 -18.74 -2.62
C GLY A 317 23.64 -18.93 -1.11
N HIS A 318 24.43 -18.09 -0.44
CA HIS A 318 24.66 -18.26 1.01
C HIS A 318 23.38 -17.99 1.82
N LYS A 319 23.07 -18.92 2.74
CA LYS A 319 21.98 -18.81 3.71
C LYS A 319 22.54 -18.74 5.12
N SER A 320 22.16 -17.69 5.87
CA SER A 320 22.47 -17.61 7.31
C SER A 320 21.70 -18.67 8.10
N LEU A 321 22.18 -18.98 9.30
CA LEU A 321 21.47 -19.88 10.22
C LEU A 321 20.04 -19.39 10.47
N THR A 322 19.84 -18.08 10.67
CA THR A 322 18.52 -17.46 10.87
C THR A 322 17.59 -17.67 9.67
N LEU A 323 18.10 -17.63 8.43
CA LEU A 323 17.26 -17.90 7.25
C LEU A 323 16.90 -19.37 7.16
N LYS A 324 17.85 -20.28 7.42
CA LYS A 324 17.58 -21.72 7.47
C LYS A 324 16.53 -22.06 8.52
N GLU A 325 16.60 -21.44 9.70
CA GLU A 325 15.61 -21.62 10.76
C GLU A 325 14.21 -21.16 10.34
N ARG A 326 14.10 -20.01 9.66
CA ARG A 326 12.81 -19.52 9.16
C ARG A 326 12.20 -20.41 8.06
N GLN A 327 13.04 -21.15 7.33
CA GLN A 327 12.59 -22.08 6.28
C GLN A 327 12.14 -23.44 6.84
N LYS A 328 12.42 -23.74 8.10
CA LYS A 328 11.98 -25.00 8.73
C LYS A 328 10.45 -25.10 8.71
N GLY A 329 9.96 -26.29 8.35
CA GLY A 329 8.52 -26.58 8.31
C GLY A 329 7.80 -26.13 7.03
N CYS A 330 8.49 -25.43 6.11
CA CYS A 330 7.95 -25.15 4.78
C CYS A 330 8.20 -26.33 3.81
N SER A 331 7.39 -26.44 2.76
CA SER A 331 7.60 -27.45 1.72
C SER A 331 8.92 -27.26 0.97
N ALA A 332 9.46 -28.35 0.44
CA ALA A 332 10.70 -28.31 -0.34
C ALA A 332 10.60 -27.37 -1.55
N GLU A 333 9.44 -27.29 -2.18
CA GLU A 333 9.15 -26.42 -3.34
C GLU A 333 9.22 -24.95 -2.97
N VAL A 334 8.57 -24.55 -1.87
CA VAL A 334 8.61 -23.19 -1.32
C VAL A 334 10.03 -22.76 -1.00
N ILE A 335 10.80 -23.65 -0.33
CA ILE A 335 12.20 -23.38 0.01
C ILE A 335 13.05 -23.23 -1.27
N ALA A 336 12.91 -24.15 -2.22
CA ALA A 336 13.67 -24.11 -3.47
C ALA A 336 13.38 -22.83 -4.26
N TYR A 337 12.12 -22.40 -4.33
CA TYR A 337 11.73 -21.17 -4.99
C TYR A 337 12.33 -19.93 -4.33
N ALA A 338 12.31 -19.86 -2.99
CA ALA A 338 12.92 -18.77 -2.23
C ALA A 338 14.46 -18.76 -2.38
N ASP A 339 15.09 -19.93 -2.45
CA ASP A 339 16.54 -20.08 -2.68
C ASP A 339 16.93 -19.66 -4.10
N LYS A 340 16.15 -20.03 -5.12
CA LYS A 340 16.28 -19.55 -6.50
C LYS A 340 16.24 -18.02 -6.55
N ALA A 341 15.31 -17.39 -5.80
CA ALA A 341 15.24 -15.93 -5.67
C ALA A 341 16.52 -15.37 -5.02
N ASN A 342 16.98 -15.95 -3.89
CA ASN A 342 18.18 -15.52 -3.20
C ASN A 342 19.41 -15.52 -4.14
N GLU A 343 19.62 -16.60 -4.87
CA GLU A 343 20.72 -16.75 -5.79
C GLU A 343 20.65 -15.75 -6.96
N ARG A 344 19.51 -15.70 -7.62
CA ARG A 344 19.27 -14.85 -8.78
C ARG A 344 19.38 -13.34 -8.44
N LEU A 345 18.77 -12.90 -7.35
CA LEU A 345 18.74 -11.50 -6.98
C LEU A 345 20.12 -10.99 -6.55
N ARG A 346 20.89 -11.77 -5.79
CA ARG A 346 22.27 -11.41 -5.43
C ARG A 346 23.17 -11.38 -6.67
N ARG A 347 23.10 -12.39 -7.54
CA ARG A 347 23.86 -12.43 -8.79
C ARG A 347 23.56 -11.23 -9.66
N ARG A 348 22.29 -10.86 -9.76
CA ARG A 348 21.85 -9.68 -10.51
C ARG A 348 22.35 -8.37 -9.89
N PHE A 349 22.28 -8.23 -8.56
CA PHE A 349 22.80 -7.04 -7.86
C PHE A 349 24.27 -6.83 -8.17
N TYR A 350 25.10 -7.85 -8.02
CA TYR A 350 26.53 -7.76 -8.31
C TYR A 350 26.80 -7.48 -9.77
N LYS A 351 26.09 -8.10 -10.70
CA LYS A 351 26.20 -7.80 -12.12
C LYS A 351 25.90 -6.34 -12.43
N MET A 352 24.89 -5.76 -11.77
CA MET A 352 24.53 -4.35 -11.98
C MET A 352 25.57 -3.39 -11.39
N THR A 353 26.08 -3.67 -10.20
CA THR A 353 26.96 -2.74 -9.48
C THR A 353 28.42 -2.91 -9.88
N LEU A 354 28.93 -4.13 -9.97
CA LEU A 354 30.35 -4.41 -10.26
C LEU A 354 30.65 -4.36 -11.75
N ASN A 355 29.82 -4.98 -12.60
CA ASN A 355 30.12 -5.08 -14.03
C ASN A 355 29.62 -3.86 -14.83
N LYS A 356 28.49 -3.25 -14.40
CA LYS A 356 27.84 -2.15 -15.12
C LYS A 356 28.01 -0.79 -14.44
N GLY A 357 28.62 -0.72 -13.27
CA GLY A 357 28.81 0.51 -12.51
C GLY A 357 27.51 1.23 -12.08
N ILE A 358 26.38 0.51 -12.05
CA ILE A 358 25.09 1.11 -11.70
C ILE A 358 25.09 1.51 -10.23
N ASN A 359 24.58 2.71 -9.94
CA ASN A 359 24.45 3.21 -8.57
C ASN A 359 23.74 2.16 -7.68
N ARG A 360 24.28 1.96 -6.47
CA ARG A 360 23.82 0.96 -5.51
C ARG A 360 22.33 1.10 -5.19
N ASN A 361 21.81 2.31 -5.01
CA ASN A 361 20.41 2.52 -4.68
C ASN A 361 19.48 2.17 -5.86
N VAL A 362 19.91 2.49 -7.08
CA VAL A 362 19.19 2.11 -8.31
C VAL A 362 19.17 0.59 -8.46
N ALA A 363 20.31 -0.07 -8.25
CA ALA A 363 20.41 -1.52 -8.28
C ALA A 363 19.51 -2.16 -7.20
N THR A 364 19.52 -1.66 -5.97
CA THR A 364 18.66 -2.16 -4.87
C THR A 364 17.18 -2.02 -5.21
N THR A 365 16.77 -0.92 -5.82
CA THR A 365 15.38 -0.71 -6.25
C THR A 365 14.97 -1.70 -7.36
N ALA A 366 15.89 -2.00 -8.28
CA ALA A 366 15.66 -3.01 -9.31
C ALA A 366 15.54 -4.42 -8.71
N ILE A 367 16.31 -4.73 -7.65
CA ILE A 367 16.18 -5.97 -6.89
C ILE A 367 14.83 -6.02 -6.14
N ALA A 368 14.40 -4.91 -5.52
CA ALA A 368 13.10 -4.84 -4.85
C ALA A 368 11.94 -5.14 -5.82
N ARG A 369 11.99 -4.62 -7.04
CA ARG A 369 11.01 -4.92 -8.09
C ARG A 369 10.97 -6.42 -8.41
N GLU A 370 12.12 -7.04 -8.60
CA GLU A 370 12.19 -8.47 -8.95
C GLU A 370 11.80 -9.35 -7.75
N LEU A 371 12.19 -8.96 -6.53
CA LEU A 371 11.73 -9.62 -5.30
C LEU A 371 10.20 -9.59 -5.18
N ALA A 372 9.56 -8.45 -5.52
CA ALA A 372 8.10 -8.35 -5.56
C ALA A 372 7.48 -9.36 -6.54
N CYS A 373 8.11 -9.58 -7.70
CA CYS A 373 7.64 -10.61 -8.64
C CYS A 373 7.73 -12.02 -8.05
N PHE A 374 8.81 -12.34 -7.32
CA PHE A 374 8.94 -13.61 -6.61
C PHE A 374 7.91 -13.76 -5.48
N VAL A 375 7.64 -12.69 -4.72
CA VAL A 375 6.61 -12.69 -3.69
C VAL A 375 5.23 -12.95 -4.28
N TRP A 376 4.90 -12.30 -5.40
CA TRP A 376 3.65 -12.56 -6.12
C TRP A 376 3.56 -14.03 -6.57
N GLY A 377 4.62 -14.59 -7.16
CA GLY A 377 4.65 -15.99 -7.55
C GLY A 377 4.42 -16.93 -6.37
N MET A 378 5.07 -16.69 -5.24
CA MET A 378 4.87 -17.46 -4.00
C MET A 378 3.42 -17.39 -3.51
N ALA A 379 2.84 -16.18 -3.49
CA ALA A 379 1.49 -15.95 -2.96
C ALA A 379 0.38 -16.51 -3.86
N THR A 380 0.63 -16.67 -5.17
CA THR A 380 -0.34 -17.19 -6.16
C THR A 380 -0.09 -18.66 -6.54
N GLY A 381 0.89 -19.32 -5.91
CA GLY A 381 1.25 -20.69 -6.24
C GLY A 381 2.04 -20.86 -7.56
N ASN A 382 2.43 -19.76 -8.23
CA ASN A 382 3.24 -19.79 -9.44
C ASN A 382 4.73 -19.91 -9.09
N ILE A 383 5.15 -21.05 -8.51
CA ILE A 383 6.49 -21.31 -7.96
C ILE A 383 7.37 -22.25 -8.82
N SER A 384 7.00 -22.47 -10.05
CA SER A 384 7.77 -23.30 -11.01
C SER A 384 9.09 -22.64 -11.45
#